data_0f164d4937b212ba90ed4e4e6ea84cca
#
_entry.id   0f164d4937b212ba90ed4e4e6ea84cca
#
_cell.length_a   1.000
_cell.length_b   1.000
_cell.length_c   1.000
_cell.angle_alpha   90.00
_cell.angle_beta   90.00
_cell.angle_gamma   90.00
#
_symmetry.space_group_name_H-M   'P 1'
#
loop_
_entity.id
_entity.type
_entity.pdbx_description
1 polymer ?
#
loop_
_entity_poly.entity_id
_entity_poly.type
_entity_poly.pdbx_seq_one_letter_code
_entity_poly.pdbx_strand_id
1 'polypeptide(L)'
;KQLMNWGETQTIKADIDKRIRETAKTLGIDQLLDRKPKALSGGQRQRVALGRAIVREPQVFLMDEPLSNLDAKLRVQTRADLIKLHRQLKVTTIYVTHDQVEAMTMGERIVVMKDGLMQQCDTPMELYKHPVNMFVAGFLGTPSMNFLHGDLGGAIAAEHHLAHIRVAIAVSILEDIEFRRGRD
;
A
#
# COMPACT_ATOMS: atom_id res chain seq x y z
N LYS A 1 37.66 2.64 -17.88
CA LYS A 1 37.42 2.61 -16.40
C LYS A 1 38.06 3.88 -15.87
N GLN A 2 37.25 4.94 -15.62
CA GLN A 2 37.71 6.12 -14.88
C GLN A 2 38.00 5.70 -13.46
N LEU A 3 39.24 5.89 -13.02
CA LEU A 3 39.65 5.77 -11.62
C LEU A 3 38.94 6.91 -10.87
N MET A 4 37.92 6.59 -10.11
CA MET A 4 37.31 7.56 -9.19
C MET A 4 38.40 8.04 -8.21
N ASN A 5 38.53 9.35 -8.07
CA ASN A 5 39.49 9.96 -7.15
C ASN A 5 39.14 9.54 -5.70
N TRP A 6 40.13 9.24 -4.88
CA TRP A 6 39.94 8.77 -3.51
C TRP A 6 39.06 9.73 -2.66
N GLY A 7 39.18 11.04 -2.88
CA GLY A 7 38.34 12.07 -2.23
C GLY A 7 36.85 11.96 -2.61
N GLU A 8 36.54 11.74 -3.89
CA GLU A 8 35.16 11.54 -4.37
C GLU A 8 34.54 10.29 -3.74
N THR A 9 35.31 9.21 -3.62
CA THR A 9 34.86 7.96 -2.99
C THR A 9 34.51 8.16 -1.51
N GLN A 10 35.28 8.98 -0.77
CA GLN A 10 35.01 9.28 0.63
C GLN A 10 33.72 10.13 0.80
N THR A 11 33.53 11.11 -0.05
CA THR A 11 32.33 11.97 -0.05
C THR A 11 31.07 11.14 -0.34
N ILE A 12 31.10 10.27 -1.34
CA ILE A 12 29.99 9.37 -1.68
C ILE A 12 29.67 8.42 -0.52
N LYS A 13 30.69 7.84 0.13
CA LYS A 13 30.47 6.96 1.30
C LYS A 13 29.81 7.70 2.46
N ALA A 14 30.24 8.91 2.74
CA ALA A 14 29.67 9.73 3.81
C ALA A 14 28.18 10.09 3.53
N ASP A 15 27.86 10.41 2.28
CA ASP A 15 26.47 10.69 1.88
C ASP A 15 25.58 9.43 2.01
N ILE A 16 26.07 8.29 1.55
CA ILE A 16 25.36 7.01 1.69
C ILE A 16 25.11 6.69 3.16
N ASP A 17 26.12 6.80 4.02
CA ASP A 17 25.99 6.52 5.46
C ASP A 17 24.98 7.46 6.13
N LYS A 18 25.00 8.74 5.80
CA LYS A 18 24.04 9.73 6.26
C LYS A 18 22.62 9.32 5.89
N ARG A 19 22.34 9.01 4.63
CA ARG A 19 21.01 8.60 4.12
C ARG A 19 20.52 7.32 4.79
N ILE A 20 21.40 6.34 5.00
CA ILE A 20 21.08 5.11 5.72
C ILE A 20 20.67 5.41 7.16
N ARG A 21 21.41 6.26 7.88
CA ARG A 21 21.11 6.61 9.28
C ARG A 21 19.81 7.41 9.40
N GLU A 22 19.56 8.37 8.52
CA GLU A 22 18.32 9.12 8.49
C GLU A 22 17.10 8.22 8.23
N THR A 23 17.21 7.32 7.25
CA THR A 23 16.17 6.33 6.95
C THR A 23 15.96 5.37 8.13
N ALA A 24 17.04 4.86 8.73
CA ALA A 24 16.96 3.95 9.87
C ALA A 24 16.29 4.62 11.08
N LYS A 25 16.59 5.90 11.34
CA LYS A 25 15.96 6.68 12.41
C LYS A 25 14.46 6.88 12.15
N THR A 26 14.08 7.20 10.93
CA THR A 26 12.65 7.33 10.51
C THR A 26 11.88 6.04 10.75
N LEU A 27 12.52 4.89 10.54
CA LEU A 27 11.91 3.57 10.73
C LEU A 27 12.06 3.01 12.15
N GLY A 28 12.79 3.71 13.06
CA GLY A 28 13.07 3.24 14.41
C GLY A 28 13.89 1.96 14.46
N ILE A 29 14.86 1.81 13.55
CA ILE A 29 15.78 0.66 13.45
C ILE A 29 17.26 1.06 13.48
N ASP A 30 17.57 2.29 13.83
CA ASP A 30 18.93 2.81 13.89
C ASP A 30 19.85 1.99 14.82
N GLN A 31 19.31 1.51 15.96
CA GLN A 31 20.02 0.63 16.88
C GLN A 31 20.22 -0.81 16.35
N LEU A 32 19.70 -1.13 15.16
CA LEU A 32 19.80 -2.46 14.58
C LEU A 32 20.74 -2.54 13.37
N LEU A 33 21.36 -1.43 12.98
CA LEU A 33 22.19 -1.34 11.77
C LEU A 33 23.35 -2.35 11.74
N ASP A 34 23.91 -2.66 12.89
CA ASP A 34 25.03 -3.61 13.01
C ASP A 34 24.57 -5.07 13.18
N ARG A 35 23.26 -5.34 13.26
CA ARG A 35 22.73 -6.70 13.42
C ARG A 35 22.60 -7.43 12.10
N LYS A 36 22.93 -8.71 12.11
CA LYS A 36 22.68 -9.58 10.96
C LYS A 36 21.18 -9.85 10.80
N PRO A 37 20.64 -10.00 9.57
CA PRO A 37 19.20 -10.19 9.31
C PRO A 37 18.57 -11.36 10.08
N LYS A 38 19.32 -12.46 10.30
CA LYS A 38 18.86 -13.61 11.07
C LYS A 38 18.64 -13.34 12.56
N ALA A 39 19.23 -12.26 13.10
CA ALA A 39 19.07 -11.84 14.49
C ALA A 39 17.95 -10.82 14.69
N LEU A 40 17.15 -10.56 13.65
CA LEU A 40 16.04 -9.62 13.66
C LEU A 40 14.71 -10.36 13.78
N SER A 41 13.73 -9.73 14.50
CA SER A 41 12.34 -10.21 14.51
C SER A 41 11.69 -10.04 13.14
N GLY A 42 10.51 -10.65 12.90
CA GLY A 42 9.74 -10.52 11.65
C GLY A 42 9.49 -9.06 11.28
N GLY A 43 8.96 -8.27 12.20
CA GLY A 43 8.69 -6.84 11.97
C GLY A 43 9.95 -6.00 11.79
N GLN A 44 11.05 -6.34 12.48
CA GLN A 44 12.34 -5.66 12.26
C GLN A 44 12.89 -5.95 10.87
N ARG A 45 12.82 -7.21 10.40
CA ARG A 45 13.21 -7.55 9.01
C ARG A 45 12.39 -6.80 7.98
N GLN A 46 11.09 -6.64 8.22
CA GLN A 46 10.21 -5.90 7.32
C GLN A 46 10.57 -4.41 7.27
N ARG A 47 10.83 -3.77 8.41
CA ARG A 47 11.30 -2.37 8.44
C ARG A 47 12.64 -2.21 7.73
N VAL A 48 13.55 -3.18 7.84
CA VAL A 48 14.81 -3.18 7.09
C VAL A 48 14.54 -3.29 5.58
N ALA A 49 13.62 -4.18 5.14
CA ALA A 49 13.27 -4.29 3.73
C ALA A 49 12.69 -2.98 3.18
N LEU A 50 11.82 -2.34 3.95
CA LEU A 50 11.27 -1.02 3.64
C LEU A 50 12.36 0.06 3.57
N GLY A 51 13.27 0.10 4.54
CA GLY A 51 14.41 1.03 4.56
C GLY A 51 15.31 0.89 3.33
N ARG A 52 15.53 -0.33 2.86
CA ARG A 52 16.27 -0.59 1.62
C ARG A 52 15.59 -0.01 0.37
N ALA A 53 14.27 0.02 0.35
CA ALA A 53 13.51 0.64 -0.73
C ALA A 53 13.57 2.17 -0.64
N ILE A 54 13.40 2.73 0.55
CA ILE A 54 13.35 4.18 0.80
C ILE A 54 14.70 4.85 0.51
N VAL A 55 15.80 4.24 0.96
CA VAL A 55 17.15 4.83 0.80
C VAL A 55 17.54 5.06 -0.66
N ARG A 56 16.84 4.42 -1.59
CA ARG A 56 17.00 4.58 -3.05
C ARG A 56 16.26 5.77 -3.63
N GLU A 57 15.43 6.45 -2.82
CA GLU A 57 14.58 7.58 -3.24
C GLU A 57 13.79 7.26 -4.53
N PRO A 58 12.95 6.23 -4.52
CA PRO A 58 12.21 5.82 -5.71
C PRO A 58 11.12 6.84 -6.04
N GLN A 59 10.73 6.92 -7.32
CA GLN A 59 9.60 7.72 -7.78
C GLN A 59 8.25 7.07 -7.44
N VAL A 60 8.23 5.75 -7.30
CA VAL A 60 7.02 4.95 -6.97
C VAL A 60 7.42 3.79 -6.07
N PHE A 61 6.63 3.53 -5.02
CA PHE A 61 6.69 2.30 -4.23
C PHE A 61 5.69 1.28 -4.76
N LEU A 62 6.15 0.04 -4.89
CA LEU A 62 5.30 -1.12 -5.17
C LEU A 62 5.37 -2.05 -3.95
N MET A 63 4.25 -2.22 -3.26
CA MET A 63 4.14 -3.05 -2.08
C MET A 63 3.10 -4.15 -2.32
N ASP A 64 3.56 -5.39 -2.31
CA ASP A 64 2.71 -6.55 -2.50
C ASP A 64 2.53 -7.27 -1.16
N GLU A 65 1.31 -7.19 -0.62
CA GLU A 65 0.90 -7.75 0.67
C GLU A 65 1.91 -7.57 1.82
N PRO A 66 2.41 -6.36 2.09
CA PRO A 66 3.54 -6.18 2.99
C PRO A 66 3.26 -6.54 4.45
N LEU A 67 2.00 -6.71 4.85
CA LEU A 67 1.62 -7.04 6.23
C LEU A 67 1.09 -8.47 6.41
N SER A 68 0.99 -9.27 5.33
CA SER A 68 0.38 -10.60 5.34
C SER A 68 1.04 -11.59 6.30
N ASN A 69 2.36 -11.51 6.45
CA ASN A 69 3.17 -12.42 7.27
C ASN A 69 3.34 -11.98 8.74
N LEU A 70 2.57 -11.00 9.21
CA LEU A 70 2.65 -10.49 10.57
C LEU A 70 1.50 -11.00 11.42
N ASP A 71 1.78 -11.23 12.71
CA ASP A 71 0.73 -11.47 13.70
C ASP A 71 -0.19 -10.23 13.84
N ALA A 72 -1.39 -10.41 14.39
CA ALA A 72 -2.43 -9.37 14.44
C ALA A 72 -1.95 -8.10 15.16
N LYS A 73 -1.25 -8.24 16.29
CA LYS A 73 -0.76 -7.09 17.06
C LYS A 73 0.30 -6.30 16.32
N LEU A 74 1.26 -7.01 15.74
CA LEU A 74 2.35 -6.42 14.98
C LEU A 74 1.84 -5.79 13.68
N ARG A 75 0.82 -6.39 13.03
CA ARG A 75 0.16 -5.86 11.84
C ARG A 75 -0.45 -4.48 12.11
N VAL A 76 -1.22 -4.33 13.20
CA VAL A 76 -1.82 -3.04 13.57
C VAL A 76 -0.74 -1.98 13.78
N GLN A 77 0.33 -2.30 14.52
CA GLN A 77 1.42 -1.36 14.78
C GLN A 77 2.15 -0.99 13.47
N THR A 78 2.49 -1.97 12.65
CA THR A 78 3.23 -1.74 11.40
C THR A 78 2.38 -0.96 10.39
N ARG A 79 1.05 -1.17 10.35
CA ARG A 79 0.13 -0.37 9.54
C ARG A 79 0.21 1.11 9.94
N ALA A 80 0.13 1.42 11.22
CA ALA A 80 0.24 2.79 11.71
C ALA A 80 1.59 3.43 11.34
N ASP A 81 2.68 2.66 11.44
CA ASP A 81 4.02 3.12 11.07
C ASP A 81 4.11 3.37 9.55
N LEU A 82 3.53 2.50 8.71
CA LEU A 82 3.48 2.68 7.26
C LEU A 82 2.70 3.93 6.85
N ILE A 83 1.56 4.19 7.47
CA ILE A 83 0.77 5.42 7.20
C ILE A 83 1.59 6.67 7.51
N LYS A 84 2.26 6.71 8.66
CA LYS A 84 3.12 7.83 9.03
C LYS A 84 4.25 8.02 8.02
N LEU A 85 4.91 6.93 7.66
CA LEU A 85 6.01 6.93 6.71
C LEU A 85 5.57 7.43 5.34
N HIS A 86 4.45 6.92 4.82
CA HIS A 86 3.88 7.33 3.54
C HIS A 86 3.66 8.86 3.49
N ARG A 87 3.05 9.41 4.56
CA ARG A 87 2.83 10.87 4.67
C ARG A 87 4.14 11.68 4.72
N GLN A 88 5.20 11.11 5.25
CA GLN A 88 6.52 11.78 5.32
C GLN A 88 7.25 11.75 3.98
N LEU A 89 7.18 10.63 3.27
CA LEU A 89 7.93 10.42 2.03
C LEU A 89 7.32 11.12 0.83
N LYS A 90 5.99 11.33 0.83
CA LYS A 90 5.24 11.96 -0.29
C LYS A 90 5.54 11.30 -1.65
N VAL A 91 5.67 10.00 -1.67
CA VAL A 91 5.96 9.21 -2.87
C VAL A 91 4.73 8.38 -3.22
N THR A 92 4.35 8.38 -4.48
CA THR A 92 3.27 7.53 -4.99
C THR A 92 3.50 6.07 -4.60
N THR A 93 2.49 5.45 -3.99
CA THR A 93 2.57 4.06 -3.53
C THR A 93 1.45 3.24 -4.13
N ILE A 94 1.81 2.15 -4.79
CA ILE A 94 0.88 1.09 -5.20
C ILE A 94 0.96 0.00 -4.14
N TYR A 95 -0.15 -0.22 -3.45
CA TYR A 95 -0.26 -1.15 -2.32
C TYR A 95 -1.26 -2.24 -2.64
N VAL A 96 -0.80 -3.47 -2.75
CA VAL A 96 -1.65 -4.65 -2.97
C VAL A 96 -1.97 -5.28 -1.63
N THR A 97 -3.24 -5.52 -1.35
CA THR A 97 -3.71 -6.19 -0.14
C THR A 97 -5.03 -6.93 -0.38
N HIS A 98 -5.26 -7.98 0.39
CA HIS A 98 -6.56 -8.63 0.52
C HIS A 98 -7.29 -8.21 1.81
N ASP A 99 -6.68 -7.39 2.65
CA ASP A 99 -7.26 -6.88 3.90
C ASP A 99 -8.03 -5.57 3.62
N GLN A 100 -9.34 -5.62 3.79
CA GLN A 100 -10.23 -4.47 3.58
C GLN A 100 -9.88 -3.30 4.50
N VAL A 101 -9.48 -3.58 5.75
CA VAL A 101 -9.15 -2.53 6.72
C VAL A 101 -7.87 -1.81 6.29
N GLU A 102 -6.90 -2.52 5.72
CA GLU A 102 -5.72 -1.90 5.12
C GLU A 102 -6.12 -1.00 3.95
N ALA A 103 -6.90 -1.53 3.00
CA ALA A 103 -7.35 -0.77 1.84
C ALA A 103 -8.10 0.51 2.24
N MET A 104 -9.09 0.39 3.13
CA MET A 104 -9.95 1.50 3.54
C MET A 104 -9.25 2.56 4.41
N THR A 105 -8.18 2.18 5.12
CA THR A 105 -7.47 3.09 6.04
C THR A 105 -6.21 3.71 5.45
N MET A 106 -5.61 3.08 4.44
CA MET A 106 -4.35 3.52 3.83
C MET A 106 -4.54 4.10 2.44
N GLY A 107 -5.53 3.59 1.68
CA GLY A 107 -5.76 4.00 0.31
C GLY A 107 -6.42 5.36 0.20
N GLU A 108 -5.90 6.26 -0.62
CA GLU A 108 -6.60 7.47 -1.09
C GLU A 108 -7.55 7.12 -2.23
N ARG A 109 -7.13 6.17 -3.07
CA ARG A 109 -7.96 5.52 -4.07
C ARG A 109 -7.80 4.01 -3.95
N ILE A 110 -8.91 3.29 -4.10
CA ILE A 110 -8.94 1.84 -4.06
C ILE A 110 -9.41 1.32 -5.41
N VAL A 111 -8.68 0.36 -5.95
CA VAL A 111 -9.10 -0.41 -7.12
C VAL A 111 -9.57 -1.78 -6.64
N VAL A 112 -10.85 -2.07 -6.79
CA VAL A 112 -11.40 -3.41 -6.53
C VAL A 112 -11.29 -4.24 -7.79
N MET A 113 -10.65 -5.40 -7.68
CA MET A 113 -10.46 -6.31 -8.81
C MET A 113 -11.12 -7.65 -8.57
N LYS A 114 -11.65 -8.25 -9.62
CA LYS A 114 -12.18 -9.59 -9.67
C LYS A 114 -11.78 -10.27 -10.98
N ASP A 115 -11.25 -11.47 -10.91
CA ASP A 115 -10.86 -12.28 -12.09
C ASP A 115 -9.96 -11.52 -13.09
N GLY A 116 -9.02 -10.70 -12.56
CA GLY A 116 -8.11 -9.88 -13.39
C GLY A 116 -8.74 -8.61 -13.96
N LEU A 117 -10.03 -8.37 -13.72
CA LEU A 117 -10.76 -7.20 -14.21
C LEU A 117 -11.03 -6.20 -13.09
N MET A 118 -10.81 -4.92 -13.41
CA MET A 118 -11.16 -3.82 -12.51
C MET A 118 -12.68 -3.70 -12.43
N GLN A 119 -13.23 -3.81 -11.22
CA GLN A 119 -14.65 -3.66 -10.95
C GLN A 119 -15.02 -2.20 -10.68
N GLN A 120 -14.24 -1.54 -9.83
CA GLN A 120 -14.43 -0.12 -9.49
C GLN A 120 -13.09 0.47 -9.01
N CYS A 121 -12.90 1.77 -9.26
CA CYS A 121 -11.77 2.54 -8.78
C CYS A 121 -12.27 3.88 -8.26
N ASP A 122 -12.22 4.08 -6.94
CA ASP A 122 -12.70 5.32 -6.32
C ASP A 122 -12.06 5.54 -4.95
N THR A 123 -12.47 6.65 -4.28
CA THR A 123 -12.13 6.87 -2.88
C THR A 123 -12.79 5.81 -1.98
N PRO A 124 -12.21 5.52 -0.80
CA PRO A 124 -12.81 4.56 0.12
C PRO A 124 -14.30 4.81 0.43
N MET A 125 -14.66 6.07 0.62
CA MET A 125 -16.04 6.45 0.95
C MET A 125 -17.01 6.28 -0.23
N GLU A 126 -16.57 6.59 -1.45
CA GLU A 126 -17.40 6.39 -2.65
C GLU A 126 -17.62 4.90 -2.93
N LEU A 127 -16.58 4.09 -2.81
CA LEU A 127 -16.70 2.64 -2.93
C LEU A 127 -17.68 2.05 -1.93
N TYR A 128 -17.68 2.55 -0.69
CA TYR A 128 -18.59 2.10 0.35
C TYR A 128 -20.01 2.57 0.15
N LYS A 129 -20.24 3.83 -0.24
CA LYS A 129 -21.56 4.43 -0.37
C LYS A 129 -22.23 4.08 -1.71
N HIS A 130 -21.43 3.96 -2.77
CA HIS A 130 -21.90 3.80 -4.15
C HIS A 130 -21.20 2.65 -4.86
N PRO A 131 -21.29 1.39 -4.33
CA PRO A 131 -20.72 0.24 -5.00
C PRO A 131 -21.42 -0.02 -6.32
N VAL A 132 -20.66 -0.22 -7.41
CA VAL A 132 -21.20 -0.40 -8.75
C VAL A 132 -21.88 -1.77 -8.96
N ASN A 133 -21.58 -2.74 -8.11
CA ASN A 133 -22.17 -4.08 -8.17
C ASN A 133 -22.14 -4.78 -6.80
N MET A 134 -22.85 -5.91 -6.70
CA MET A 134 -22.94 -6.71 -5.47
C MET A 134 -21.58 -7.25 -4.99
N PHE A 135 -20.65 -7.50 -5.91
CA PHE A 135 -19.30 -7.96 -5.53
C PHE A 135 -18.56 -6.87 -4.75
N VAL A 136 -18.54 -5.63 -5.27
CA VAL A 136 -17.92 -4.49 -4.58
C VAL A 136 -18.60 -4.22 -3.24
N ALA A 137 -19.93 -4.24 -3.21
CA ALA A 137 -20.73 -4.04 -2.00
C ALA A 137 -20.45 -5.11 -0.93
N GLY A 138 -20.35 -6.38 -1.32
CA GLY A 138 -20.05 -7.49 -0.41
C GLY A 138 -18.59 -7.59 -0.01
N PHE A 139 -17.70 -6.99 -0.81
CA PHE A 139 -16.27 -7.00 -0.54
C PHE A 139 -15.86 -5.95 0.51
N LEU A 140 -16.55 -4.80 0.56
CA LEU A 140 -16.22 -3.69 1.44
C LEU A 140 -17.13 -3.65 2.68
N GLY A 141 -16.51 -3.53 3.84
CA GLY A 141 -17.21 -3.38 5.12
C GLY A 141 -17.09 -4.58 6.05
N THR A 142 -17.02 -4.28 7.34
CA THR A 142 -17.05 -5.28 8.43
C THR A 142 -18.06 -4.82 9.49
N PRO A 143 -19.26 -5.45 9.57
CA PRO A 143 -19.75 -6.57 8.73
C PRO A 143 -20.01 -6.18 7.28
N SER A 144 -20.03 -7.18 6.37
CA SER A 144 -20.38 -6.99 4.96
C SER A 144 -21.81 -6.45 4.82
N MET A 145 -22.10 -5.76 3.72
CA MET A 145 -23.47 -5.30 3.43
C MET A 145 -24.46 -6.48 3.36
N ASN A 146 -25.65 -6.27 3.92
CA ASN A 146 -26.74 -7.24 3.81
C ASN A 146 -27.42 -7.08 2.44
N PHE A 147 -27.63 -8.21 1.77
CA PHE A 147 -28.40 -8.25 0.53
C PHE A 147 -29.80 -8.81 0.82
N LEU A 148 -30.82 -8.04 0.53
CA LEU A 148 -32.21 -8.47 0.59
C LEU A 148 -32.70 -8.72 -0.83
N HIS A 149 -33.19 -9.94 -1.08
CA HIS A 149 -33.87 -10.26 -2.34
C HIS A 149 -35.35 -9.91 -2.21
N GLY A 150 -35.86 -9.08 -3.12
CA GLY A 150 -37.26 -8.70 -3.13
C GLY A 150 -37.63 -8.16 -4.52
N ASP A 151 -38.82 -8.46 -4.98
CA ASP A 151 -39.41 -7.84 -6.16
C ASP A 151 -39.90 -6.43 -5.76
N LEU A 152 -39.15 -5.43 -6.15
CA LEU A 152 -39.63 -4.05 -6.19
C LEU A 152 -40.43 -3.94 -7.48
N GLY A 153 -41.77 -4.13 -7.44
CA GLY A 153 -42.63 -4.18 -8.57
C GLY A 153 -42.26 -3.22 -9.72
N GLY A 154 -41.56 -3.73 -10.71
CA GLY A 154 -41.24 -3.05 -11.97
C GLY A 154 -39.81 -2.59 -12.22
N ALA A 155 -38.82 -2.82 -11.33
CA ALA A 155 -37.44 -2.39 -11.63
C ALA A 155 -36.38 -3.32 -11.05
N ILE A 156 -35.53 -3.82 -11.93
CA ILE A 156 -34.19 -4.36 -11.78
C ILE A 156 -34.08 -5.82 -11.34
N ALA A 157 -33.95 -6.71 -12.33
CA ALA A 157 -33.40 -8.06 -12.15
C ALA A 157 -31.90 -7.98 -11.97
N ALA A 158 -31.39 -8.41 -10.81
CA ALA A 158 -29.98 -8.62 -10.58
C ALA A 158 -29.64 -10.10 -10.81
N GLU A 159 -28.83 -10.38 -11.83
CA GLU A 159 -28.35 -11.72 -12.13
C GLU A 159 -27.38 -12.24 -11.07
N HIS A 160 -27.63 -13.45 -10.60
CA HIS A 160 -26.78 -14.23 -9.73
C HIS A 160 -25.55 -14.76 -10.44
N HIS A 161 -24.38 -14.52 -9.90
CA HIS A 161 -23.26 -15.47 -10.01
C HIS A 161 -22.43 -15.47 -8.73
N LEU A 162 -22.54 -16.55 -7.97
CA LEU A 162 -21.65 -16.90 -6.88
C LEU A 162 -20.36 -17.50 -7.44
N ALA A 163 -19.27 -16.77 -7.41
CA ALA A 163 -17.94 -17.34 -7.56
C ALA A 163 -16.95 -16.65 -6.61
N HIS A 164 -16.24 -17.47 -5.88
CA HIS A 164 -15.22 -17.03 -4.90
C HIS A 164 -13.97 -16.59 -5.62
N ILE A 165 -13.64 -15.30 -5.61
CA ILE A 165 -12.25 -14.86 -5.80
C ILE A 165 -12.06 -13.51 -5.09
N ARG A 166 -10.98 -13.43 -4.32
CA ARG A 166 -10.61 -12.29 -3.51
C ARG A 166 -9.35 -11.67 -4.08
N VAL A 167 -9.43 -10.51 -4.66
CA VAL A 167 -8.25 -9.65 -4.83
C VAL A 167 -8.69 -8.20 -4.71
N ALA A 168 -8.17 -7.50 -3.72
CA ALA A 168 -8.25 -6.06 -3.64
C ALA A 168 -6.88 -5.48 -3.91
N ILE A 169 -6.80 -4.56 -4.85
CA ILE A 169 -5.60 -3.75 -5.07
C ILE A 169 -5.95 -2.36 -4.59
N ALA A 170 -5.34 -1.94 -3.50
CA ALA A 170 -5.40 -0.56 -3.06
C ALA A 170 -4.26 0.21 -3.71
N VAL A 171 -4.58 1.18 -4.55
CA VAL A 171 -3.62 2.10 -5.13
C VAL A 171 -3.74 3.41 -4.38
N SER A 172 -2.76 3.74 -3.55
CA SER A 172 -2.64 5.06 -2.96
C SER A 172 -1.84 5.94 -3.91
N ILE A 173 -2.53 6.86 -4.58
CA ILE A 173 -1.90 7.90 -5.39
C ILE A 173 -1.92 9.16 -4.53
N LEU A 174 -0.76 9.55 -3.98
CA LEU A 174 -0.62 10.89 -3.43
C LEU A 174 -0.65 11.89 -4.58
N GLU A 175 -1.55 12.86 -4.49
CA GLU A 175 -1.66 13.95 -5.46
C GLU A 175 -0.38 14.76 -5.49
N ASP A 176 0.35 14.63 -6.61
CA ASP A 176 1.19 15.67 -7.22
C ASP A 176 1.46 15.34 -8.72
N ILE A 177 0.61 14.50 -9.32
CA ILE A 177 0.58 14.40 -10.77
C ILE A 177 -0.60 15.26 -11.23
N GLU A 178 -0.34 16.53 -11.57
CA GLU A 178 -1.20 17.27 -12.48
C GLU A 178 -1.33 16.43 -13.76
N PHE A 179 -2.44 15.73 -13.86
CA PHE A 179 -2.84 15.12 -15.11
C PHE A 179 -3.14 16.29 -16.06
N ARG A 180 -2.12 16.73 -16.81
CA ARG A 180 -2.33 17.63 -17.94
C ARG A 180 -3.30 16.93 -18.87
N ARG A 181 -4.59 17.29 -18.74
CA ARG A 181 -5.54 17.08 -19.81
C ARG A 181 -4.98 17.82 -21.02
N GLY A 182 -4.44 17.07 -21.98
CA GLY A 182 -4.20 17.60 -23.30
C GLY A 182 -5.50 18.23 -23.78
N ARG A 183 -5.49 19.53 -23.94
CA ARG A 183 -6.43 20.21 -24.82
C ARG A 183 -5.88 19.99 -26.21
N ASP A 184 -6.60 19.29 -27.00
CA ASP A 184 -6.75 19.46 -28.43
C ASP A 184 -8.20 19.14 -28.79
#